data_e7c29e969c22a6ae7239f2332f4e30ca
#
_entry.id   e7c29e969c22a6ae7239f2332f4e30ca
#
_cell.length_a   1.000
_cell.length_b   1.000
_cell.length_c   1.000
_cell.angle_alpha   90.00
_cell.angle_beta   90.00
_cell.angle_gamma   90.00
#
_symmetry.space_group_name_H-M   'P 1'
#
loop_
_entity.id
_entity.type
_entity.pdbx_description
1 polymer ?
#
loop_
_entity_poly.entity_id
_entity_poly.type
_entity_poly.pdbx_seq_one_letter_code
_entity_poly.pdbx_strand_id
1 'polypeptide(L)'
;SDYVLRKSKQMKTIIKGFLPMLGVIVFTGFLLLLEPDFGALAVITMVAMGILFLGGLSLKIFFSLIIFTPISIYFLIVNSPYRMQRIVAFLDPWADPYGKGYQLTHSLIAFGRGEYFGVGLGASVEKQLYLPEAHTDFILAVIGEEFGLLGVTVVIGLFVYLVLRMFGIAKESIQNKKHFPALMAQGVALWFAIQGIINMGVNVGLFPTKGLTLPLL
;
A
#
# COMPACT_ATOMS: atom_id res chain seq x y z
N SER A 1 11.09 7.19 -13.11
CA SER A 1 11.11 8.64 -13.41
C SER A 1 11.99 8.98 -14.62
N ASP A 2 13.28 8.59 -14.64
CA ASP A 2 14.23 8.91 -15.74
C ASP A 2 13.76 8.38 -17.10
N TYR A 3 13.35 7.10 -17.17
CA TYR A 3 12.82 6.50 -18.40
C TYR A 3 11.64 7.31 -18.98
N VAL A 4 10.72 7.70 -18.12
CA VAL A 4 9.52 8.47 -18.51
C VAL A 4 9.87 9.80 -19.12
N LEU A 5 10.88 10.50 -18.57
CA LEU A 5 11.35 11.78 -19.12
C LEU A 5 12.07 11.64 -20.45
N ARG A 6 12.99 10.67 -20.57
CA ARG A 6 13.70 10.40 -21.82
C ARG A 6 12.76 10.01 -22.95
N LYS A 7 11.68 9.30 -22.64
CA LYS A 7 10.69 8.78 -23.59
C LYS A 7 9.38 9.57 -23.60
N SER A 8 9.32 10.78 -23.02
CA SER A 8 8.10 11.56 -22.84
C SER A 8 7.26 11.72 -24.12
N LYS A 9 7.90 12.00 -25.26
CA LYS A 9 7.23 12.09 -26.58
C LYS A 9 6.67 10.75 -27.06
N GLN A 10 7.24 9.63 -26.60
CA GLN A 10 6.86 8.27 -27.02
C GLN A 10 5.92 7.59 -26.03
N MET A 11 5.66 8.18 -24.84
CA MET A 11 4.78 7.64 -23.81
C MET A 11 3.33 7.44 -24.28
N LYS A 12 2.91 8.17 -25.32
CA LYS A 12 1.61 7.99 -25.97
C LYS A 12 1.54 6.76 -26.87
N THR A 13 2.70 6.17 -27.22
CA THR A 13 2.80 5.00 -28.11
C THR A 13 2.98 3.73 -27.26
N ILE A 14 2.16 2.70 -27.48
CA ILE A 14 2.18 1.45 -26.71
C ILE A 14 3.55 0.77 -26.85
N ILE A 15 4.03 0.55 -28.05
CA ILE A 15 5.23 -0.29 -28.34
C ILE A 15 6.52 0.37 -27.84
N LYS A 16 6.72 1.66 -28.13
CA LYS A 16 8.00 2.35 -27.86
C LYS A 16 8.06 3.01 -26.49
N GLY A 17 6.91 3.35 -25.91
CA GLY A 17 6.82 4.03 -24.62
C GLY A 17 6.46 3.09 -23.46
N PHE A 18 5.33 2.41 -23.58
CA PHE A 18 4.76 1.61 -22.47
C PHE A 18 5.34 0.20 -22.38
N LEU A 19 5.47 -0.52 -23.50
CA LEU A 19 5.83 -1.95 -23.51
C LEU A 19 7.17 -2.27 -22.82
N PRO A 20 8.26 -1.51 -22.98
CA PRO A 20 9.51 -1.80 -22.26
C PRO A 20 9.36 -1.67 -20.75
N MET A 21 8.56 -0.69 -20.26
CA MET A 21 8.32 -0.52 -18.84
C MET A 21 7.39 -1.60 -18.29
N LEU A 22 6.39 -2.00 -19.07
CA LEU A 22 5.54 -3.15 -18.74
C LEU A 22 6.37 -4.43 -18.61
N GLY A 23 7.34 -4.65 -19.51
CA GLY A 23 8.26 -5.79 -19.43
C GLY A 23 9.03 -5.81 -18.10
N VAL A 24 9.54 -4.67 -17.63
CA VAL A 24 10.21 -4.57 -16.34
C VAL A 24 9.24 -4.86 -15.19
N ILE A 25 8.03 -4.28 -15.20
CA ILE A 25 7.03 -4.50 -14.16
C ILE A 25 6.61 -5.98 -14.11
N VAL A 26 6.36 -6.60 -15.26
CA VAL A 26 5.99 -8.03 -15.36
C VAL A 26 7.13 -8.93 -14.88
N PHE A 27 8.37 -8.64 -15.27
CA PHE A 27 9.54 -9.41 -14.84
C PHE A 27 9.74 -9.31 -13.31
N THR A 28 9.71 -8.08 -12.77
CA THR A 28 9.78 -7.87 -11.31
C THR A 28 8.62 -8.55 -10.60
N GLY A 29 7.41 -8.44 -11.15
CA GLY A 29 6.22 -9.07 -10.60
C GLY A 29 6.31 -10.60 -10.61
N PHE A 30 6.87 -11.19 -11.66
CA PHE A 30 7.12 -12.63 -11.71
C PHE A 30 8.07 -13.08 -10.60
N LEU A 31 9.17 -12.36 -10.36
CA LEU A 31 10.10 -12.68 -9.28
C LEU A 31 9.43 -12.57 -7.90
N LEU A 32 8.65 -11.52 -7.65
CA LEU A 32 7.92 -11.34 -6.39
C LEU A 32 6.83 -12.42 -6.17
N LEU A 33 6.25 -12.94 -7.24
CA LEU A 33 5.30 -14.06 -7.13
C LEU A 33 5.97 -15.38 -6.77
N LEU A 34 7.25 -15.56 -7.10
CA LEU A 34 8.05 -16.72 -6.66
C LEU A 34 8.35 -16.64 -5.15
N GLU A 35 8.47 -15.45 -4.57
CA GLU A 35 8.63 -15.21 -3.14
C GLU A 35 7.32 -15.13 -2.35
N PRO A 36 6.19 -15.53 -2.89
CA PRO A 36 4.79 -15.23 -2.63
C PRO A 36 4.49 -13.83 -2.01
N ASP A 37 5.28 -12.83 -2.33
CA ASP A 37 5.06 -11.46 -1.87
C ASP A 37 4.11 -10.67 -2.78
N PHE A 38 2.83 -10.86 -2.54
CA PHE A 38 1.76 -10.20 -3.27
C PHE A 38 1.59 -8.70 -2.87
N GLY A 39 2.04 -8.36 -1.66
CA GLY A 39 1.97 -6.98 -1.13
C GLY A 39 2.91 -6.05 -1.87
N ALA A 40 4.20 -6.40 -1.93
CA ALA A 40 5.20 -5.65 -2.67
C ALA A 40 4.84 -5.55 -4.16
N LEU A 41 4.35 -6.64 -4.77
CA LEU A 41 3.87 -6.63 -6.16
C LEU A 41 2.78 -5.57 -6.37
N ALA A 42 1.78 -5.52 -5.50
CA ALA A 42 0.69 -4.55 -5.61
C ALA A 42 1.20 -3.11 -5.48
N VAL A 43 2.02 -2.82 -4.46
CA VAL A 43 2.59 -1.47 -4.24
C VAL A 43 3.45 -1.04 -5.43
N ILE A 44 4.40 -1.87 -5.85
CA ILE A 44 5.30 -1.53 -6.97
C ILE A 44 4.51 -1.28 -8.26
N THR A 45 3.51 -2.12 -8.54
CA THR A 45 2.67 -1.96 -9.74
C THR A 45 1.88 -0.67 -9.68
N MET A 46 1.23 -0.38 -8.55
CA MET A 46 0.45 0.86 -8.37
C MET A 46 1.33 2.11 -8.47
N VAL A 47 2.50 2.12 -7.83
CA VAL A 47 3.45 3.24 -7.90
C VAL A 47 3.97 3.43 -9.32
N ALA A 48 4.37 2.35 -10.00
CA ALA A 48 4.85 2.40 -11.37
C ALA A 48 3.77 2.94 -12.32
N MET A 49 2.54 2.46 -12.16
CA MET A 49 1.39 2.95 -12.93
C MET A 49 1.09 4.43 -12.66
N GLY A 50 1.15 4.86 -11.40
CA GLY A 50 0.99 6.25 -11.02
C GLY A 50 2.06 7.15 -11.67
N ILE A 51 3.33 6.74 -11.64
CA ILE A 51 4.43 7.48 -12.27
C ILE A 51 4.28 7.53 -13.81
N LEU A 52 3.86 6.43 -14.44
CA LEU A 52 3.60 6.39 -15.87
C LEU A 52 2.44 7.31 -16.26
N PHE A 53 1.38 7.33 -15.48
CA PHE A 53 0.24 8.21 -15.66
C PHE A 53 0.63 9.69 -15.56
N LEU A 54 1.33 10.06 -14.48
CA LEU A 54 1.84 11.42 -14.27
C LEU A 54 2.86 11.84 -15.32
N GLY A 55 3.57 10.88 -15.90
CA GLY A 55 4.52 11.07 -16.98
C GLY A 55 3.92 11.14 -18.38
N GLY A 56 2.59 11.16 -18.51
CA GLY A 56 1.87 11.38 -19.76
C GLY A 56 1.51 10.12 -20.54
N LEU A 57 1.35 8.97 -19.85
CA LEU A 57 0.76 7.78 -20.45
C LEU A 57 -0.65 8.08 -20.98
N SER A 58 -1.01 7.49 -22.12
CA SER A 58 -2.35 7.73 -22.69
C SER A 58 -3.44 7.19 -21.76
N LEU A 59 -4.51 7.98 -21.58
CA LEU A 59 -5.65 7.62 -20.75
C LEU A 59 -6.27 6.27 -21.16
N LYS A 60 -6.28 5.95 -22.46
CA LYS A 60 -6.81 4.67 -22.94
C LYS A 60 -6.03 3.48 -22.38
N ILE A 61 -4.69 3.57 -22.38
CA ILE A 61 -3.81 2.52 -21.83
C ILE A 61 -4.02 2.44 -20.31
N PHE A 62 -4.07 3.59 -19.63
CA PHE A 62 -4.25 3.65 -18.19
C PHE A 62 -5.57 2.99 -17.76
N PHE A 63 -6.70 3.35 -18.37
CA PHE A 63 -7.99 2.74 -18.06
C PHE A 63 -8.07 1.26 -18.42
N SER A 64 -7.45 0.84 -19.55
CA SER A 64 -7.40 -0.59 -19.86
C SER A 64 -6.68 -1.37 -18.78
N LEU A 65 -5.59 -0.85 -18.22
CA LEU A 65 -4.85 -1.50 -17.14
C LEU A 65 -5.65 -1.53 -15.82
N ILE A 66 -6.38 -0.46 -15.51
CA ILE A 66 -7.30 -0.46 -14.34
C ILE A 66 -8.35 -1.56 -14.46
N ILE A 67 -8.83 -1.87 -15.65
CA ILE A 67 -9.81 -2.93 -15.88
C ILE A 67 -9.15 -4.32 -15.84
N PHE A 68 -7.99 -4.48 -16.50
CA PHE A 68 -7.33 -5.79 -16.59
C PHE A 68 -6.64 -6.21 -15.28
N THR A 69 -6.17 -5.27 -14.45
CA THR A 69 -5.50 -5.59 -13.20
C THR A 69 -6.40 -6.35 -12.20
N PRO A 70 -7.63 -5.91 -11.88
CA PRO A 70 -8.52 -6.68 -11.00
C PRO A 70 -8.87 -8.06 -11.55
N ILE A 71 -9.04 -8.20 -12.87
CA ILE A 71 -9.32 -9.48 -13.53
C ILE A 71 -8.12 -10.42 -13.31
N SER A 72 -6.90 -9.94 -13.54
CA SER A 72 -5.68 -10.73 -13.32
C SER A 72 -5.52 -11.13 -11.86
N ILE A 73 -5.78 -10.20 -10.93
CA ILE A 73 -5.76 -10.47 -9.49
C ILE A 73 -6.80 -11.53 -9.11
N TYR A 74 -8.01 -11.45 -9.63
CA TYR A 74 -9.06 -12.45 -9.42
C TYR A 74 -8.59 -13.85 -9.83
N PHE A 75 -8.04 -14.01 -11.04
CA PHE A 75 -7.48 -15.28 -11.48
C PHE A 75 -6.34 -15.79 -10.60
N LEU A 76 -5.45 -14.90 -10.15
CA LEU A 76 -4.36 -15.25 -9.24
C LEU A 76 -4.86 -15.70 -7.86
N ILE A 77 -5.97 -15.15 -7.37
CA ILE A 77 -6.56 -15.53 -6.09
C ILE A 77 -7.28 -16.88 -6.21
N VAL A 78 -8.15 -17.04 -7.20
CA VAL A 78 -8.96 -18.26 -7.39
C VAL A 78 -8.09 -19.50 -7.60
N ASN A 79 -6.98 -19.36 -8.32
CA ASN A 79 -6.07 -20.47 -8.59
C ASN A 79 -5.10 -20.79 -7.42
N SER A 80 -5.21 -20.09 -6.28
CA SER A 80 -4.35 -20.32 -5.12
C SER A 80 -5.18 -20.52 -3.85
N PRO A 81 -5.26 -21.75 -3.31
CA PRO A 81 -6.00 -22.04 -2.07
C PRO A 81 -5.54 -21.15 -0.90
N TYR A 82 -4.25 -20.88 -0.80
CA TYR A 82 -3.68 -20.03 0.23
C TYR A 82 -4.21 -18.57 0.16
N ARG A 83 -4.31 -18.00 -1.05
CA ARG A 83 -4.84 -16.63 -1.23
C ARG A 83 -6.34 -16.55 -1.00
N MET A 84 -7.06 -17.58 -1.45
CA MET A 84 -8.51 -17.68 -1.18
C MET A 84 -8.79 -17.74 0.31
N GLN A 85 -8.03 -18.53 1.07
CA GLN A 85 -8.18 -18.62 2.52
C GLN A 85 -7.97 -17.28 3.24
N ARG A 86 -7.05 -16.44 2.77
CA ARG A 86 -6.86 -15.08 3.31
C ARG A 86 -8.05 -14.17 3.03
N ILE A 87 -8.69 -14.29 1.87
CA ILE A 87 -9.92 -13.53 1.57
C ILE A 87 -11.08 -13.98 2.47
N VAL A 88 -11.24 -15.29 2.66
CA VAL A 88 -12.28 -15.81 3.57
C VAL A 88 -12.05 -15.33 5.00
N ALA A 89 -10.82 -15.43 5.50
CA ALA A 89 -10.46 -14.94 6.84
C ALA A 89 -10.61 -13.42 7.00
N PHE A 90 -10.47 -12.66 5.92
CA PHE A 90 -10.73 -11.22 5.91
C PHE A 90 -12.23 -10.90 5.98
N LEU A 91 -13.07 -11.65 5.26
CA LEU A 91 -14.53 -11.43 5.24
C LEU A 91 -15.20 -11.78 6.57
N ASP A 92 -14.70 -12.81 7.24
CA ASP A 92 -15.17 -13.21 8.59
C ASP A 92 -13.97 -13.65 9.45
N PRO A 93 -13.27 -12.69 10.07
CA PRO A 93 -12.10 -13.01 10.90
C PRO A 93 -12.49 -13.72 12.21
N TRP A 94 -13.73 -13.58 12.64
CA TRP A 94 -14.24 -14.19 13.87
C TRP A 94 -14.63 -15.66 13.71
N ALA A 95 -14.78 -16.15 12.49
CA ALA A 95 -15.04 -17.58 12.25
C ALA A 95 -13.86 -18.48 12.64
N ASP A 96 -12.61 -17.98 12.53
CA ASP A 96 -11.39 -18.70 12.92
C ASP A 96 -10.41 -17.75 13.63
N PRO A 97 -10.75 -17.26 14.84
CA PRO A 97 -9.99 -16.23 15.55
C PRO A 97 -8.63 -16.72 16.07
N TYR A 98 -8.40 -18.02 16.15
CA TYR A 98 -7.15 -18.64 16.59
C TYR A 98 -6.30 -19.18 15.44
N GLY A 99 -6.82 -19.16 14.22
CA GLY A 99 -6.13 -19.63 13.02
C GLY A 99 -5.90 -18.50 12.01
N LYS A 100 -6.59 -18.56 10.89
CA LYS A 100 -6.35 -17.65 9.76
C LYS A 100 -6.79 -16.22 10.00
N GLY A 101 -7.81 -16.00 10.87
CA GLY A 101 -8.27 -14.68 11.28
C GLY A 101 -7.46 -14.05 12.41
N TYR A 102 -6.50 -14.79 13.02
CA TYR A 102 -5.81 -14.41 14.24
C TYR A 102 -5.24 -12.97 14.21
N GLN A 103 -4.44 -12.63 13.19
CA GLN A 103 -3.82 -11.32 13.09
C GLN A 103 -4.84 -10.17 13.02
N LEU A 104 -5.88 -10.32 12.18
CA LEU A 104 -6.89 -9.29 12.02
C LEU A 104 -7.77 -9.17 13.26
N THR A 105 -8.15 -10.28 13.87
CA THR A 105 -8.95 -10.30 15.10
C THR A 105 -8.22 -9.58 16.23
N HIS A 106 -6.94 -9.88 16.47
CA HIS A 106 -6.14 -9.22 17.49
C HIS A 106 -5.90 -7.73 17.19
N SER A 107 -5.72 -7.37 15.92
CA SER A 107 -5.68 -5.96 15.52
C SER A 107 -6.98 -5.23 15.87
N LEU A 108 -8.13 -5.80 15.57
CA LEU A 108 -9.43 -5.20 15.89
C LEU A 108 -9.69 -5.14 17.41
N ILE A 109 -9.25 -6.16 18.18
CA ILE A 109 -9.31 -6.13 19.64
C ILE A 109 -8.46 -4.97 20.19
N ALA A 110 -7.24 -4.75 19.65
CA ALA A 110 -6.38 -3.64 20.03
C ALA A 110 -7.11 -2.28 19.90
N PHE A 111 -7.72 -2.02 18.73
CA PHE A 111 -8.50 -0.81 18.52
C PHE A 111 -9.72 -0.72 19.46
N GLY A 112 -10.43 -1.85 19.69
CA GLY A 112 -11.57 -1.89 20.60
C GLY A 112 -11.20 -1.57 22.05
N ARG A 113 -10.03 -2.04 22.51
CA ARG A 113 -9.53 -1.76 23.87
C ARG A 113 -9.05 -0.32 24.04
N GLY A 114 -8.50 0.28 22.98
CA GLY A 114 -7.99 1.65 23.03
C GLY A 114 -9.07 2.72 23.06
N GLU A 115 -10.28 2.43 22.60
CA GLU A 115 -11.39 3.38 22.59
C GLU A 115 -10.97 4.78 22.06
N TYR A 116 -11.30 5.87 22.77
CA TYR A 116 -10.98 7.23 22.35
C TYR A 116 -9.59 7.69 22.80
N PHE A 117 -9.14 7.33 24.00
CA PHE A 117 -7.93 7.89 24.64
C PHE A 117 -6.81 6.88 24.86
N GLY A 118 -7.08 5.60 24.61
CA GLY A 118 -6.13 4.51 24.80
C GLY A 118 -6.02 4.03 26.25
N VAL A 119 -5.33 2.90 26.40
CA VAL A 119 -5.05 2.29 27.71
C VAL A 119 -3.83 2.89 28.41
N GLY A 120 -3.09 3.75 27.71
CA GLY A 120 -1.86 4.40 28.17
C GLY A 120 -0.61 3.89 27.47
N LEU A 121 0.41 4.74 27.41
CA LEU A 121 1.69 4.45 26.79
C LEU A 121 2.34 3.23 27.47
N GLY A 122 2.75 2.27 26.66
CA GLY A 122 3.42 1.05 27.17
C GLY A 122 2.47 -0.01 27.69
N ALA A 123 1.17 0.27 27.82
CA ALA A 123 0.18 -0.64 28.42
C ALA A 123 -0.53 -1.56 27.39
N SER A 124 -0.11 -1.54 26.12
CA SER A 124 -0.65 -2.47 25.13
C SER A 124 -0.39 -3.91 25.54
N VAL A 125 -1.44 -4.72 25.57
CA VAL A 125 -1.37 -6.16 25.82
C VAL A 125 -1.12 -6.91 24.52
N GLU A 126 -1.70 -6.43 23.43
CA GLU A 126 -1.57 -7.09 22.12
C GLU A 126 -0.12 -7.14 21.63
N LYS A 127 0.72 -6.13 21.94
CA LYS A 127 2.15 -6.15 21.63
C LYS A 127 2.95 -7.18 22.46
N GLN A 128 2.41 -7.69 23.56
CA GLN A 128 3.05 -8.66 24.45
C GLN A 128 2.81 -10.10 23.95
N LEU A 129 3.23 -10.41 22.72
CA LEU A 129 3.18 -11.73 22.08
C LEU A 129 1.80 -12.19 21.59
N TYR A 130 0.74 -11.40 21.72
CA TYR A 130 -0.57 -11.75 21.19
C TYR A 130 -0.73 -11.38 19.71
N LEU A 131 -0.21 -10.23 19.29
CA LEU A 131 -0.28 -9.79 17.89
C LEU A 131 1.04 -10.03 17.17
N PRO A 132 1.12 -10.98 16.22
CA PRO A 132 2.30 -11.17 15.40
C PRO A 132 2.61 -9.92 14.59
N GLU A 133 3.91 -9.60 14.43
CA GLU A 133 4.38 -8.42 13.69
C GLU A 133 3.78 -7.10 14.21
N ALA A 134 3.54 -7.01 15.53
CA ALA A 134 2.99 -5.82 16.20
C ALA A 134 3.86 -4.57 15.99
N HIS A 135 5.19 -4.75 15.84
CA HIS A 135 6.16 -3.67 15.68
C HIS A 135 6.39 -3.24 14.23
N THR A 136 5.82 -3.95 13.27
CA THR A 136 6.02 -3.73 11.83
C THR A 136 4.69 -3.52 11.12
N ASP A 137 3.99 -4.60 10.82
CA ASP A 137 2.79 -4.57 10.00
C ASP A 137 1.57 -4.01 10.75
N PHE A 138 1.51 -4.23 12.07
CA PHE A 138 0.37 -3.85 12.93
C PHE A 138 0.70 -2.76 13.96
N ILE A 139 1.73 -1.96 13.69
CA ILE A 139 2.12 -0.86 14.61
C ILE A 139 0.98 0.13 14.84
N LEU A 140 0.11 0.36 13.84
CA LEU A 140 -1.05 1.24 13.99
C LEU A 140 -2.08 0.67 14.98
N ALA A 141 -2.24 -0.65 15.05
CA ALA A 141 -3.10 -1.29 16.04
C ALA A 141 -2.56 -1.10 17.45
N VAL A 142 -1.24 -1.21 17.65
CA VAL A 142 -0.60 -0.91 18.95
C VAL A 142 -0.79 0.55 19.34
N ILE A 143 -0.60 1.49 18.39
CA ILE A 143 -0.87 2.91 18.62
C ILE A 143 -2.35 3.12 18.97
N GLY A 144 -3.25 2.41 18.28
CA GLY A 144 -4.68 2.44 18.55
C GLY A 144 -5.02 1.93 19.95
N GLU A 145 -4.37 0.88 20.44
CA GLU A 145 -4.55 0.39 21.80
C GLU A 145 -3.98 1.37 22.87
N GLU A 146 -2.76 1.90 22.66
CA GLU A 146 -2.09 2.74 23.65
C GLU A 146 -2.61 4.18 23.73
N PHE A 147 -2.93 4.78 22.58
CA PHE A 147 -3.34 6.20 22.46
C PHE A 147 -4.78 6.39 21.98
N GLY A 148 -5.48 5.31 21.69
CA GLY A 148 -6.86 5.33 21.22
C GLY A 148 -7.04 5.97 19.85
N LEU A 149 -8.28 6.34 19.55
CA LEU A 149 -8.66 7.02 18.31
C LEU A 149 -7.89 8.33 18.10
N LEU A 150 -7.56 9.02 19.19
CA LEU A 150 -6.80 10.27 19.14
C LEU A 150 -5.39 10.04 18.56
N GLY A 151 -4.66 9.04 19.07
CA GLY A 151 -3.34 8.68 18.56
C GLY A 151 -3.36 8.26 17.10
N VAL A 152 -4.33 7.42 16.72
CA VAL A 152 -4.53 7.00 15.31
C VAL A 152 -4.78 8.20 14.40
N THR A 153 -5.66 9.13 14.83
CA THR A 153 -5.96 10.34 14.05
C THR A 153 -4.75 11.22 13.85
N VAL A 154 -3.90 11.39 14.88
CA VAL A 154 -2.65 12.15 14.79
C VAL A 154 -1.71 11.51 13.79
N VAL A 155 -1.51 10.18 13.84
CA VAL A 155 -0.62 9.46 12.91
C VAL A 155 -1.12 9.59 11.48
N ILE A 156 -2.41 9.35 11.23
CA ILE A 156 -3.01 9.53 9.90
C ILE A 156 -2.83 10.98 9.42
N GLY A 157 -3.07 11.97 10.27
CA GLY A 157 -2.90 13.39 9.96
C GLY A 157 -1.47 13.74 9.55
N LEU A 158 -0.47 13.20 10.27
CA LEU A 158 0.95 13.38 9.94
C LEU A 158 1.31 12.73 8.60
N PHE A 159 0.79 11.53 8.32
CA PHE A 159 0.97 10.87 7.02
C PHE A 159 0.37 11.68 5.88
N VAL A 160 -0.87 12.15 6.03
CA VAL A 160 -1.54 12.99 5.04
C VAL A 160 -0.73 14.28 4.82
N TYR A 161 -0.31 14.94 5.88
CA TYR A 161 0.53 16.14 5.80
C TYR A 161 1.84 15.87 5.04
N LEU A 162 2.53 14.77 5.35
CA LEU A 162 3.78 14.36 4.69
C LEU A 162 3.57 14.17 3.19
N VAL A 163 2.54 13.40 2.79
CA VAL A 163 2.21 13.14 1.39
C VAL A 163 1.86 14.44 0.66
N LEU A 164 1.04 15.31 1.25
CA LEU A 164 0.69 16.59 0.65
C LEU A 164 1.92 17.50 0.50
N ARG A 165 2.83 17.49 1.48
CA ARG A 165 4.09 18.26 1.41
C ARG A 165 4.99 17.76 0.29
N MET A 166 5.11 16.44 0.09
CA MET A 166 5.87 15.86 -1.04
C MET A 166 5.29 16.27 -2.39
N PHE A 167 3.95 16.27 -2.55
CA PHE A 167 3.31 16.79 -3.76
C PHE A 167 3.51 18.30 -3.93
N GLY A 168 3.58 19.07 -2.84
CA GLY A 168 3.95 20.47 -2.85
C GLY A 168 5.35 20.70 -3.43
N ILE A 169 6.34 19.94 -2.96
CA ILE A 169 7.72 19.97 -3.47
C ILE A 169 7.76 19.61 -4.96
N ALA A 170 6.97 18.61 -5.37
CA ALA A 170 6.86 18.24 -6.77
C ALA A 170 6.31 19.38 -7.62
N LYS A 171 5.27 20.08 -7.15
CA LYS A 171 4.68 21.24 -7.82
C LYS A 171 5.68 22.39 -7.98
N GLU A 172 6.41 22.74 -6.92
CA GLU A 172 7.49 23.74 -6.98
C GLU A 172 8.57 23.35 -7.99
N SER A 173 8.95 22.06 -8.03
CA SER A 173 9.94 21.55 -8.99
C SER A 173 9.46 21.71 -10.44
N ILE A 174 8.17 21.49 -10.72
CA ILE A 174 7.58 21.70 -12.05
C ILE A 174 7.63 23.19 -12.42
N GLN A 175 7.28 24.08 -11.51
CA GLN A 175 7.33 25.54 -11.74
C GLN A 175 8.73 26.01 -12.09
N ASN A 176 9.75 25.41 -11.46
CA ASN A 176 11.15 25.67 -11.72
C ASN A 176 11.71 24.88 -12.91
N LYS A 177 10.85 24.27 -13.77
CA LYS A 177 11.22 23.47 -14.94
C LYS A 177 12.13 22.27 -14.65
N LYS A 178 12.17 21.82 -13.39
CA LYS A 178 12.95 20.65 -12.94
C LYS A 178 12.08 19.40 -12.98
N HIS A 179 11.89 18.81 -14.15
CA HIS A 179 10.95 17.69 -14.35
C HIS A 179 11.38 16.39 -13.66
N PHE A 180 12.70 16.11 -13.59
CA PHE A 180 13.18 14.88 -12.96
C PHE A 180 12.94 14.86 -11.44
N PRO A 181 13.36 15.89 -10.66
CA PRO A 181 13.02 15.97 -9.25
C PRO A 181 11.51 15.96 -8.99
N ALA A 182 10.73 16.60 -9.87
CA ALA A 182 9.27 16.59 -9.74
C ALA A 182 8.67 15.18 -9.81
N LEU A 183 9.02 14.40 -10.85
CA LEU A 183 8.56 13.00 -10.98
C LEU A 183 9.12 12.09 -9.90
N MET A 184 10.31 12.34 -9.38
CA MET A 184 10.84 11.62 -8.22
C MET A 184 10.01 11.89 -6.97
N ALA A 185 9.77 13.17 -6.65
CA ALA A 185 8.98 13.54 -5.48
C ALA A 185 7.55 13.00 -5.56
N GLN A 186 6.92 13.04 -6.74
CA GLN A 186 5.61 12.42 -6.98
C GLN A 186 5.64 10.91 -6.78
N GLY A 187 6.68 10.23 -7.26
CA GLY A 187 6.83 8.78 -7.11
C GLY A 187 6.97 8.37 -5.64
N VAL A 188 7.76 9.10 -4.86
CA VAL A 188 7.91 8.88 -3.41
C VAL A 188 6.58 9.18 -2.70
N ALA A 189 5.91 10.29 -3.04
CA ALA A 189 4.61 10.63 -2.46
C ALA A 189 3.56 9.55 -2.72
N LEU A 190 3.50 9.02 -3.95
CA LEU A 190 2.61 7.90 -4.30
C LEU A 190 2.96 6.63 -3.53
N TRP A 191 4.24 6.32 -3.39
CA TRP A 191 4.67 5.15 -2.62
C TRP A 191 4.19 5.25 -1.17
N PHE A 192 4.48 6.35 -0.50
CA PHE A 192 4.05 6.59 0.88
C PHE A 192 2.53 6.55 1.01
N ALA A 193 1.80 7.21 0.11
CA ALA A 193 0.35 7.23 0.13
C ALA A 193 -0.24 5.83 -0.03
N ILE A 194 0.19 5.08 -1.05
CA ILE A 194 -0.36 3.75 -1.36
C ILE A 194 -0.02 2.77 -0.25
N GLN A 195 1.24 2.69 0.16
CA GLN A 195 1.66 1.74 1.20
C GLN A 195 1.03 2.10 2.55
N GLY A 196 0.97 3.39 2.91
CA GLY A 196 0.30 3.85 4.12
C GLY A 196 -1.20 3.51 4.12
N ILE A 197 -1.92 3.79 3.03
CA ILE A 197 -3.35 3.46 2.91
C ILE A 197 -3.58 1.95 3.03
N ILE A 198 -2.74 1.13 2.38
CA ILE A 198 -2.88 -0.32 2.45
C ILE A 198 -2.60 -0.82 3.88
N ASN A 199 -1.48 -0.42 4.50
CA ASN A 199 -1.16 -0.85 5.87
C ASN A 199 -2.25 -0.42 6.86
N MET A 200 -2.61 0.87 6.88
CA MET A 200 -3.66 1.38 7.78
C MET A 200 -4.99 0.68 7.52
N GLY A 201 -5.35 0.43 6.26
CA GLY A 201 -6.56 -0.29 5.87
C GLY A 201 -6.56 -1.75 6.30
N VAL A 202 -5.41 -2.44 6.25
CA VAL A 202 -5.25 -3.81 6.78
C VAL A 202 -5.48 -3.82 8.28
N ASN A 203 -4.88 -2.89 9.02
CA ASN A 203 -5.00 -2.82 10.48
C ASN A 203 -6.45 -2.64 10.94
N VAL A 204 -7.26 -1.84 10.22
CA VAL A 204 -8.67 -1.61 10.56
C VAL A 204 -9.65 -2.57 9.86
N GLY A 205 -9.15 -3.59 9.16
CA GLY A 205 -9.99 -4.58 8.50
C GLY A 205 -10.69 -4.10 7.23
N LEU A 206 -10.14 -3.10 6.52
CA LEU A 206 -10.64 -2.69 5.19
C LEU A 206 -10.00 -3.47 4.03
N PHE A 207 -8.83 -4.07 4.27
CA PHE A 207 -8.11 -4.88 3.31
C PHE A 207 -7.65 -6.20 3.94
N PRO A 208 -7.48 -7.27 3.13
CA PRO A 208 -6.99 -8.55 3.63
C PRO A 208 -5.57 -8.42 4.18
N THR A 209 -5.28 -9.17 5.24
CA THR A 209 -3.98 -9.15 5.92
C THR A 209 -2.83 -9.43 4.96
N LYS A 210 -1.84 -8.54 4.97
CA LYS A 210 -0.63 -8.56 4.16
C LYS A 210 0.53 -8.01 4.97
N GLY A 211 1.69 -8.64 4.84
CA GLY A 211 2.94 -8.15 5.38
C GLY A 211 3.41 -6.91 4.61
N LEU A 212 2.97 -5.75 5.03
CA LEU A 212 3.38 -4.45 4.50
C LEU A 212 3.53 -3.50 5.67
N THR A 213 4.76 -3.14 5.99
CA THR A 213 5.09 -2.20 7.06
C THR A 213 4.54 -0.81 6.77
N LEU A 214 4.22 -0.07 7.81
CA LEU A 214 3.92 1.36 7.67
C LEU A 214 5.22 2.11 7.35
N PRO A 215 5.32 2.89 6.26
CA PRO A 215 6.53 3.61 5.92
C PRO A 215 6.97 4.53 7.06
N LEU A 216 8.26 4.51 7.43
CA LEU A 216 8.90 5.30 8.48
C LEU A 216 8.65 4.86 9.93
N LEU A 217 7.80 3.89 10.18
CA LEU A 217 7.53 3.34 11.52
C LEU A 217 7.91 1.88 11.62
#